data_5d5e7d29f3c2795d39076d311dde1046
#
_entry.id   5d5e7d29f3c2795d39076d311dde1046
#
_cell.length_a   1.000
_cell.length_b   1.000
_cell.length_c   1.000
_cell.angle_alpha   90.00
_cell.angle_beta   90.00
_cell.angle_gamma   90.00
#
_symmetry.space_group_name_H-M   'P 1'
#
loop_
_entity.id
_entity.type
_entity.pdbx_description
1 polymer ?
#
loop_
_entity_poly.entity_id
_entity_poly.type
_entity_poly.pdbx_seq_one_letter_code
_entity_poly.pdbx_strand_id
1 'polypeptide(L)'
;MPCIIGHARTAFGPGYRYMTEAGSDRLIVREYRETDLEAVVALWQECGLVVPQNNPRRDIERKLRVDSDLFLVGLVSNRLAATVMGGYEGHRGWINYLAVSPAYQRRGYGQQIMAAVESRIRQKGCPKINLQVRAGNAAVIDFYRAIGYQDDRVIGLGKRLAFDQ
;
A
#
# COMPACT_ATOMS: atom_id res chain seq x y z
N MET A 1 9.99 -9.32 -6.31
CA MET A 1 8.66 -9.94 -6.44
C MET A 1 7.59 -8.88 -6.21
N PRO A 2 6.57 -8.76 -7.06
CA PRO A 2 5.55 -7.74 -6.94
C PRO A 2 4.49 -8.16 -5.91
N CYS A 3 4.36 -7.43 -4.83
CA CYS A 3 3.44 -7.73 -3.73
C CYS A 3 1.99 -7.28 -3.94
N ILE A 4 1.63 -6.88 -5.14
CA ILE A 4 0.24 -6.46 -5.44
C ILE A 4 -0.52 -7.55 -6.21
N ILE A 5 0.17 -8.47 -6.93
CA ILE A 5 -0.45 -9.52 -7.75
C ILE A 5 0.40 -10.78 -7.70
N GLY A 6 -0.07 -11.82 -7.03
CA GLY A 6 0.54 -13.15 -7.01
C GLY A 6 -0.16 -14.12 -7.96
N HIS A 7 0.61 -14.90 -8.74
CA HIS A 7 0.12 -16.07 -9.43
C HIS A 7 0.28 -17.28 -8.49
N ALA A 8 -0.79 -17.89 -8.09
CA ALA A 8 -0.78 -19.22 -7.48
C ALA A 8 -1.80 -20.12 -8.17
N ARG A 9 -1.29 -21.11 -8.88
CA ARG A 9 -2.06 -22.32 -9.20
C ARG A 9 -1.91 -23.28 -8.02
N THR A 10 -3.00 -23.73 -7.42
CA THR A 10 -3.02 -24.96 -6.64
C THR A 10 -4.34 -25.68 -6.78
N ALA A 11 -4.21 -27.00 -6.91
CA ALA A 11 -5.25 -27.95 -7.11
C ALA A 11 -6.12 -28.16 -5.87
N PHE A 12 -7.41 -28.39 -6.09
CA PHE A 12 -8.37 -28.74 -5.04
C PHE A 12 -8.39 -30.24 -4.78
N GLY A 13 -8.31 -30.63 -3.49
CA GLY A 13 -8.74 -31.93 -2.99
C GLY A 13 -9.99 -31.78 -2.11
N PRO A 14 -10.92 -32.75 -2.06
CA PRO A 14 -12.22 -32.56 -1.44
C PRO A 14 -12.23 -32.91 0.05
N GLY A 15 -12.95 -32.13 0.81
CA GLY A 15 -13.57 -32.53 2.06
C GLY A 15 -12.87 -32.10 3.35
N TYR A 16 -13.32 -30.95 3.90
CA TYR A 16 -13.63 -30.78 5.32
C TYR A 16 -14.38 -29.46 5.50
N ARG A 17 -15.67 -29.56 5.86
CA ARG A 17 -16.47 -28.40 6.27
C ARG A 17 -16.04 -28.01 7.69
N TYR A 18 -15.17 -27.02 7.82
CA TYR A 18 -15.13 -26.24 9.03
C TYR A 18 -16.11 -25.09 8.87
N MET A 19 -17.12 -25.06 9.70
CA MET A 19 -17.93 -23.86 9.93
C MET A 19 -17.00 -22.85 10.65
N THR A 20 -16.31 -22.03 9.87
CA THR A 20 -15.65 -20.83 10.37
C THR A 20 -16.73 -19.77 10.49
N GLU A 21 -16.87 -19.19 11.69
CA GLU A 21 -17.61 -17.96 11.90
C GLU A 21 -17.29 -16.99 10.75
N ALA A 22 -18.33 -16.46 10.11
CA ALA A 22 -18.24 -15.52 9.02
C ALA A 22 -17.69 -14.19 9.55
N GLY A 23 -16.40 -14.13 9.81
CA GLY A 23 -15.66 -12.88 9.96
C GLY A 23 -15.81 -12.11 8.67
N SER A 24 -16.39 -10.92 8.72
CA SER A 24 -16.68 -10.12 7.55
C SER A 24 -15.40 -9.95 6.73
N ASP A 25 -15.39 -10.41 5.47
CA ASP A 25 -14.32 -10.22 4.48
C ASP A 25 -14.16 -8.72 4.07
N ARG A 26 -14.69 -7.82 4.89
CA ARG A 26 -14.66 -6.39 4.66
C ARG A 26 -13.34 -5.78 5.13
N LEU A 27 -12.69 -5.00 4.27
CA LEU A 27 -11.55 -4.16 4.66
C LEU A 27 -12.04 -2.97 5.49
N ILE A 28 -11.53 -2.84 6.71
CA ILE A 28 -11.72 -1.66 7.56
C ILE A 28 -10.49 -0.78 7.41
N VAL A 29 -10.66 0.40 6.81
CA VAL A 29 -9.56 1.35 6.61
C VAL A 29 -9.59 2.41 7.71
N ARG A 30 -8.43 2.63 8.34
CA ARG A 30 -8.22 3.69 9.35
C ARG A 30 -6.81 4.26 9.25
N GLU A 31 -6.58 5.33 9.98
CA GLU A 31 -5.24 5.87 10.16
C GLU A 31 -4.33 4.87 10.88
N TYR A 32 -3.05 4.92 10.54
CA TYR A 32 -1.99 4.22 11.24
C TYR A 32 -1.96 4.63 12.72
N ARG A 33 -1.60 3.67 13.57
CA ARG A 33 -1.33 3.87 15.00
C ARG A 33 0.02 3.28 15.33
N GLU A 34 0.69 3.77 16.35
CA GLU A 34 2.01 3.27 16.75
C GLU A 34 2.01 1.76 17.06
N THR A 35 0.90 1.24 17.55
CA THR A 35 0.69 -0.20 17.77
C THR A 35 0.72 -1.03 16.49
N ASP A 36 0.63 -0.43 15.31
CA ASP A 36 0.69 -1.12 14.02
C ASP A 36 2.13 -1.30 13.50
N LEU A 37 3.12 -0.65 14.12
CA LEU A 37 4.49 -0.53 13.63
C LEU A 37 5.08 -1.88 13.19
N GLU A 38 5.07 -2.87 14.06
CA GLU A 38 5.69 -4.16 13.79
C GLU A 38 4.97 -4.90 12.65
N ALA A 39 3.64 -4.87 12.64
CA ALA A 39 2.84 -5.50 11.59
C ALA A 39 3.04 -4.82 10.23
N VAL A 40 3.15 -3.49 10.21
CA VAL A 40 3.41 -2.71 8.98
C VAL A 40 4.80 -3.01 8.43
N VAL A 41 5.84 -3.02 9.28
CA VAL A 41 7.21 -3.34 8.85
C VAL A 41 7.29 -4.76 8.30
N ALA A 42 6.66 -5.74 8.99
CA ALA A 42 6.59 -7.13 8.53
C ALA A 42 5.88 -7.24 7.17
N LEU A 43 4.75 -6.55 6.98
CA LEU A 43 4.05 -6.51 5.71
C LEU A 43 4.90 -5.92 4.58
N TRP A 44 5.64 -4.85 4.85
CA TRP A 44 6.51 -4.24 3.84
C TRP A 44 7.69 -5.15 3.47
N GLN A 45 8.23 -5.90 4.43
CA GLN A 45 9.26 -6.92 4.17
C GLN A 45 8.68 -8.05 3.30
N GLU A 46 7.51 -8.59 3.67
CA GLU A 46 6.80 -9.63 2.92
C GLU A 46 6.54 -9.17 1.48
N CYS A 47 6.19 -7.90 1.31
CA CYS A 47 5.92 -7.28 0.01
C CYS A 47 7.16 -6.82 -0.76
N GLY A 48 8.38 -7.02 -0.25
CA GLY A 48 9.62 -6.60 -0.93
C GLY A 48 9.75 -5.08 -1.09
N LEU A 49 9.10 -4.29 -0.23
CA LEU A 49 9.17 -2.84 -0.24
C LEU A 49 10.35 -2.30 0.56
N VAL A 50 10.91 -3.10 1.45
CA VAL A 50 12.10 -2.74 2.22
C VAL A 50 13.34 -3.04 1.37
N VAL A 51 14.17 -2.03 1.19
CA VAL A 51 15.44 -2.13 0.45
C VAL A 51 16.60 -1.69 1.35
N PRO A 52 17.85 -2.15 1.11
CA PRO A 52 18.98 -1.86 2.00
C PRO A 52 19.24 -0.36 2.24
N GLN A 53 18.79 0.49 1.32
CA GLN A 53 19.00 1.94 1.38
C GLN A 53 17.94 2.68 2.19
N ASN A 54 16.86 2.03 2.60
CA ASN A 54 15.75 2.64 3.34
C ASN A 54 15.58 1.94 4.70
N ASN A 55 15.34 2.73 5.73
CA ASN A 55 14.93 2.23 7.03
C ASN A 55 13.42 2.43 7.19
N PRO A 56 12.60 1.36 7.17
CA PRO A 56 11.14 1.50 7.21
C PRO A 56 10.63 2.19 8.48
N ARG A 57 11.31 2.01 9.62
CA ARG A 57 10.92 2.69 10.87
C ARG A 57 11.16 4.19 10.78
N ARG A 58 12.31 4.62 10.26
CA ARG A 58 12.61 6.03 10.02
C ARG A 58 11.65 6.65 8.99
N ASP A 59 11.26 5.90 7.97
CA ASP A 59 10.28 6.38 6.99
C ASP A 59 8.91 6.59 7.64
N ILE A 60 8.49 5.71 8.55
CA ILE A 60 7.28 5.87 9.36
C ILE A 60 7.40 7.10 10.26
N GLU A 61 8.50 7.25 11.00
CA GLU A 61 8.73 8.42 11.87
C GLU A 61 8.66 9.74 11.09
N ARG A 62 9.29 9.79 9.90
CA ARG A 62 9.21 10.97 9.01
C ARG A 62 7.79 11.24 8.57
N LYS A 63 7.07 10.19 8.18
CA LYS A 63 5.68 10.29 7.74
C LYS A 63 4.76 10.80 8.84
N LEU A 64 4.95 10.38 10.08
CA LEU A 64 4.14 10.82 11.21
C LEU A 64 4.33 12.30 11.56
N ARG A 65 5.42 12.93 11.13
CA ARG A 65 5.65 14.38 11.28
C ARG A 65 4.99 15.21 10.19
N VAL A 66 4.59 14.56 9.07
CA VAL A 66 4.04 15.24 7.88
C VAL A 66 2.88 14.43 7.36
N ASP A 67 1.68 15.01 7.32
CA ASP A 67 0.47 14.35 6.82
C ASP A 67 0.22 12.97 7.45
N SER A 68 0.28 12.84 8.78
CA SER A 68 0.05 11.57 9.49
C SER A 68 -1.33 10.98 9.20
N ASP A 69 -2.32 11.83 8.96
CA ASP A 69 -3.69 11.49 8.58
C ASP A 69 -3.81 10.81 7.20
N LEU A 70 -2.77 10.90 6.38
CA LEU A 70 -2.67 10.23 5.07
C LEU A 70 -1.90 8.90 5.13
N PHE A 71 -1.47 8.45 6.30
CA PHE A 71 -0.92 7.11 6.47
C PHE A 71 -2.03 6.17 6.93
N LEU A 72 -2.51 5.32 6.02
CA LEU A 72 -3.65 4.43 6.26
C LEU A 72 -3.24 2.97 6.34
N VAL A 73 -3.95 2.25 7.18
CA VAL A 73 -3.90 0.79 7.31
C VAL A 73 -5.27 0.20 7.05
N GLY A 74 -5.30 -0.94 6.39
CA GLY A 74 -6.50 -1.73 6.13
C GLY A 74 -6.47 -3.04 6.92
N LEU A 75 -7.53 -3.32 7.66
CA LEU A 75 -7.66 -4.49 8.50
C LEU A 75 -8.79 -5.39 7.99
N VAL A 76 -8.56 -6.71 8.00
CA VAL A 76 -9.57 -7.75 7.78
C VAL A 76 -9.59 -8.63 9.00
N SER A 77 -10.75 -8.78 9.64
CA SER A 77 -10.88 -9.54 10.90
C SER A 77 -9.79 -9.17 11.92
N ASN A 78 -9.57 -7.86 12.10
CA ASN A 78 -8.56 -7.26 13.00
C ASN A 78 -7.09 -7.60 12.69
N ARG A 79 -6.80 -8.15 11.50
CA ARG A 79 -5.44 -8.42 11.02
C ARG A 79 -5.05 -7.42 9.94
N LEU A 80 -3.80 -6.96 9.95
CA LEU A 80 -3.29 -6.05 8.94
C LEU A 80 -3.27 -6.74 7.58
N ALA A 81 -4.02 -6.20 6.64
CA ALA A 81 -4.14 -6.71 5.26
C ALA A 81 -3.53 -5.77 4.23
N ALA A 82 -3.55 -4.46 4.48
CA ALA A 82 -3.05 -3.47 3.53
C ALA A 82 -2.50 -2.22 4.23
N THR A 83 -1.61 -1.50 3.53
CA THR A 83 -1.12 -0.18 3.94
C THR A 83 -1.02 0.75 2.73
N VAL A 84 -1.05 2.06 2.97
CA VAL A 84 -0.69 3.09 1.99
C VAL A 84 -0.21 4.35 2.71
N MET A 85 0.85 4.98 2.22
CA MET A 85 1.27 6.32 2.59
C MET A 85 0.89 7.30 1.50
N GLY A 86 -0.02 8.24 1.79
CA GLY A 86 -0.29 9.39 0.96
C GLY A 86 0.48 10.63 1.45
N GLY A 87 0.65 11.62 0.61
CA GLY A 87 1.21 12.93 0.96
C GLY A 87 0.68 14.00 0.02
N TYR A 88 0.65 15.25 0.49
CA TYR A 88 0.31 16.42 -0.33
C TYR A 88 1.18 17.60 0.06
N GLU A 89 2.06 17.99 -0.83
CA GLU A 89 3.03 19.07 -0.59
C GLU A 89 2.55 20.46 -1.06
N GLY A 90 1.24 20.57 -1.38
CA GLY A 90 0.63 21.83 -1.84
C GLY A 90 0.51 21.95 -3.36
N HIS A 91 1.22 21.14 -4.14
CA HIS A 91 1.14 21.13 -5.61
C HIS A 91 0.61 19.81 -6.16
N ARG A 92 1.17 18.67 -5.69
CA ARG A 92 0.76 17.31 -6.11
C ARG A 92 0.62 16.39 -4.91
N GLY A 93 -0.29 15.44 -5.00
CA GLY A 93 -0.33 14.30 -4.11
C GLY A 93 0.70 13.24 -4.52
N TRP A 94 1.16 12.47 -3.53
CA TRP A 94 2.09 11.37 -3.74
C TRP A 94 1.62 10.13 -3.01
N ILE A 95 1.82 8.96 -3.63
CA ILE A 95 1.54 7.67 -3.03
C ILE A 95 2.85 6.89 -2.89
N ASN A 96 3.09 6.39 -1.69
CA ASN A 96 4.20 5.51 -1.35
C ASN A 96 3.70 4.33 -0.52
N TYR A 97 4.50 3.26 -0.44
CA TYR A 97 4.28 2.12 0.43
C TYR A 97 2.86 1.51 0.34
N LEU A 98 2.27 1.48 -0.88
CA LEU A 98 1.07 0.68 -1.10
C LEU A 98 1.46 -0.80 -1.03
N ALA A 99 0.92 -1.50 -0.05
CA ALA A 99 1.12 -2.93 0.15
C ALA A 99 -0.22 -3.62 0.42
N VAL A 100 -0.39 -4.82 -0.10
CA VAL A 100 -1.47 -5.74 0.25
C VAL A 100 -0.83 -7.10 0.53
N SER A 101 -1.06 -7.65 1.72
CA SER A 101 -0.52 -8.95 2.10
C SER A 101 -0.91 -10.03 1.08
N PRO A 102 0.02 -10.91 0.68
CA PRO A 102 -0.24 -11.98 -0.27
C PRO A 102 -1.49 -12.81 0.06
N ALA A 103 -1.77 -13.04 1.34
CA ALA A 103 -2.95 -13.76 1.81
C ALA A 103 -4.28 -13.04 1.49
N TYR A 104 -4.24 -11.74 1.23
CA TYR A 104 -5.41 -10.89 1.01
C TYR A 104 -5.47 -10.27 -0.39
N GLN A 105 -4.53 -10.61 -1.28
CA GLN A 105 -4.51 -10.10 -2.66
C GLN A 105 -5.69 -10.61 -3.48
N ARG A 106 -6.00 -9.93 -4.59
CA ARG A 106 -7.07 -10.26 -5.54
C ARG A 106 -8.49 -10.20 -4.97
N ARG A 107 -8.67 -9.52 -3.83
CA ARG A 107 -9.97 -9.29 -3.19
C ARG A 107 -10.44 -7.82 -3.27
N GLY A 108 -9.79 -7.00 -4.10
CA GLY A 108 -10.12 -5.58 -4.27
C GLY A 108 -9.61 -4.67 -3.15
N TYR A 109 -8.86 -5.16 -2.17
CA TYR A 109 -8.42 -4.35 -1.02
C TYR A 109 -7.43 -3.25 -1.40
N GLY A 110 -6.56 -3.48 -2.39
CA GLY A 110 -5.68 -2.45 -2.93
C GLY A 110 -6.47 -1.27 -3.50
N GLN A 111 -7.53 -1.54 -4.24
CA GLN A 111 -8.43 -0.49 -4.77
C GLN A 111 -9.16 0.25 -3.64
N GLN A 112 -9.65 -0.47 -2.63
CA GLN A 112 -10.38 0.15 -1.52
C GLN A 112 -9.49 1.08 -0.69
N ILE A 113 -8.26 0.68 -0.35
CA ILE A 113 -7.36 1.53 0.44
C ILE A 113 -6.85 2.72 -0.39
N MET A 114 -6.64 2.54 -1.71
CA MET A 114 -6.32 3.64 -2.63
C MET A 114 -7.46 4.65 -2.68
N ALA A 115 -8.70 4.22 -2.88
CA ALA A 115 -9.86 5.12 -2.89
C ALA A 115 -9.99 5.92 -1.58
N ALA A 116 -9.66 5.31 -0.44
CA ALA A 116 -9.69 5.97 0.86
C ALA A 116 -8.63 7.08 0.96
N VAL A 117 -7.37 6.81 0.59
CA VAL A 117 -6.29 7.81 0.65
C VAL A 117 -6.49 8.90 -0.40
N GLU A 118 -6.94 8.57 -1.62
CA GLU A 118 -7.28 9.53 -2.68
C GLU A 118 -8.37 10.49 -2.25
N SER A 119 -9.41 9.98 -1.57
CA SER A 119 -10.47 10.82 -1.02
C SER A 119 -9.92 11.84 -0.02
N ARG A 120 -9.04 11.43 0.90
CA ARG A 120 -8.42 12.32 1.88
C ARG A 120 -7.50 13.37 1.23
N ILE A 121 -6.68 12.96 0.26
CA ILE A 121 -5.82 13.87 -0.49
C ILE A 121 -6.66 14.90 -1.27
N ARG A 122 -7.77 14.47 -1.86
CA ARG A 122 -8.70 15.36 -2.57
C ARG A 122 -9.34 16.37 -1.62
N GLN A 123 -9.72 15.97 -0.40
CA GLN A 123 -10.26 16.86 0.62
C GLN A 123 -9.28 17.95 1.05
N LYS A 124 -7.97 17.72 0.91
CA LYS A 124 -6.93 18.74 1.11
C LYS A 124 -6.79 19.71 -0.09
N GLY A 125 -7.60 19.57 -1.14
CA GLY A 125 -7.56 20.42 -2.34
C GLY A 125 -6.54 19.99 -3.39
N CYS A 126 -5.99 18.80 -3.29
CA CYS A 126 -5.00 18.29 -4.26
C CYS A 126 -5.67 17.99 -5.62
N PRO A 127 -5.16 18.58 -6.73
CA PRO A 127 -5.76 18.39 -8.06
C PRO A 127 -5.29 17.12 -8.79
N LYS A 128 -4.13 16.55 -8.40
CA LYS A 128 -3.52 15.40 -9.08
C LYS A 128 -2.62 14.62 -8.14
N ILE A 129 -2.69 13.30 -8.21
CA ILE A 129 -1.83 12.40 -7.45
C ILE A 129 -0.84 11.73 -8.41
N ASN A 130 0.44 11.70 -8.01
CA ASN A 130 1.51 11.00 -8.68
C ASN A 130 2.00 9.82 -7.84
N LEU A 131 2.63 8.86 -8.51
CA LEU A 131 3.33 7.75 -7.89
C LEU A 131 4.46 7.29 -8.80
N GLN A 132 5.36 6.48 -8.28
CA GLN A 132 6.42 5.88 -9.05
C GLN A 132 6.34 4.36 -8.98
N VAL A 133 6.45 3.71 -10.13
CA VAL A 133 6.52 2.25 -10.24
C VAL A 133 7.89 1.87 -10.76
N ARG A 134 8.52 0.87 -10.18
CA ARG A 134 9.81 0.35 -10.67
C ARG A 134 9.65 -0.17 -12.10
N ALA A 135 10.60 0.16 -12.96
CA ALA A 135 10.63 -0.35 -14.33
C ALA A 135 10.54 -1.88 -14.33
N GLY A 136 9.76 -2.43 -15.24
CA GLY A 136 9.53 -3.87 -15.36
C GLY A 136 8.46 -4.46 -14.44
N ASN A 137 7.87 -3.70 -13.53
CA ASN A 137 6.75 -4.18 -12.68
C ASN A 137 5.41 -4.01 -13.40
N ALA A 138 5.20 -4.77 -14.48
CA ALA A 138 4.03 -4.68 -15.34
C ALA A 138 2.72 -4.90 -14.56
N ALA A 139 2.70 -5.86 -13.64
CA ALA A 139 1.51 -6.19 -12.87
C ALA A 139 1.03 -5.02 -11.98
N VAL A 140 1.98 -4.27 -11.42
CA VAL A 140 1.66 -3.08 -10.62
C VAL A 140 1.20 -1.92 -11.52
N ILE A 141 1.81 -1.76 -12.69
CA ILE A 141 1.37 -0.77 -13.68
C ILE A 141 -0.07 -1.05 -14.12
N ASP A 142 -0.39 -2.32 -14.41
CA ASP A 142 -1.76 -2.72 -14.81
C ASP A 142 -2.78 -2.50 -13.67
N PHE A 143 -2.39 -2.74 -12.42
CA PHE A 143 -3.24 -2.41 -11.27
C PHE A 143 -3.54 -0.91 -11.23
N TYR A 144 -2.54 -0.04 -11.33
CA TYR A 144 -2.76 1.40 -11.28
C TYR A 144 -3.57 1.91 -12.48
N ARG A 145 -3.35 1.36 -13.68
CA ARG A 145 -4.17 1.65 -14.86
C ARG A 145 -5.64 1.28 -14.65
N ALA A 146 -5.90 0.13 -14.05
CA ALA A 146 -7.26 -0.34 -13.77
C ALA A 146 -8.03 0.57 -12.79
N ILE A 147 -7.32 1.32 -11.94
CA ILE A 147 -7.92 2.30 -11.01
C ILE A 147 -7.80 3.76 -11.51
N GLY A 148 -7.43 3.96 -12.78
CA GLY A 148 -7.52 5.27 -13.46
C GLY A 148 -6.21 6.06 -13.57
N TYR A 149 -5.07 5.51 -13.11
CA TYR A 149 -3.78 6.16 -13.30
C TYR A 149 -3.28 5.97 -14.74
N GLN A 150 -2.55 6.95 -15.23
CA GLN A 150 -1.96 6.94 -16.57
C GLN A 150 -0.48 7.27 -16.50
N ASP A 151 0.26 6.87 -17.53
CA ASP A 151 1.65 7.26 -17.70
C ASP A 151 1.76 8.74 -18.08
N ASP A 152 2.40 9.52 -17.23
CA ASP A 152 2.63 10.96 -17.46
C ASP A 152 3.72 11.24 -18.50
N ARG A 153 4.43 10.21 -19.00
CA ARG A 153 5.54 10.33 -19.97
C ARG A 153 6.65 11.24 -19.47
N VAL A 154 6.93 11.21 -18.16
CA VAL A 154 8.02 11.95 -17.53
C VAL A 154 9.10 11.00 -17.04
N ILE A 155 10.33 11.49 -16.97
CA ILE A 155 11.46 10.74 -16.40
C ILE A 155 11.59 11.17 -14.93
N GLY A 156 11.53 10.21 -14.01
CA GLY A 156 11.80 10.44 -12.60
C GLY A 156 13.30 10.45 -12.31
N LEU A 157 13.79 11.52 -11.72
CA LEU A 157 15.18 11.61 -11.26
C LEU A 157 15.21 11.70 -9.74
N GLY A 158 16.18 11.03 -9.11
CA GLY A 158 16.37 11.05 -7.67
C GLY A 158 17.82 11.33 -7.28
N LYS A 159 18.01 12.12 -6.22
CA LYS A 159 19.31 12.34 -5.59
C LYS A 159 19.20 11.98 -4.12
N ARG A 160 20.04 11.05 -3.67
CA ARG A 160 20.08 10.70 -2.25
C ARG A 160 20.83 11.80 -1.47
N LEU A 161 20.22 12.30 -0.42
CA LEU A 161 20.79 13.35 0.43
C LEU A 161 21.39 12.78 1.72
N ALA A 162 20.92 11.62 2.18
CA ALA A 162 21.42 10.94 3.36
C ALA A 162 21.25 9.41 3.21
N PHE A 163 22.02 8.64 3.96
CA PHE A 163 21.85 7.19 4.09
C PHE A 163 21.15 6.88 5.41
N ASP A 164 20.12 6.06 5.35
CA ASP A 164 19.41 5.57 6.53
C ASP A 164 20.12 4.33 7.07
N GLN A 165 21.17 4.54 7.84
CA GLN A 165 21.86 3.47 8.59
C GLN A 165 21.14 3.18 9.90
#